data_8aa70179079d5147663ebb49eb4ed7f5
#
_entry.id   8aa70179079d5147663ebb49eb4ed7f5
#
_cell.length_a   1.000
_cell.length_b   1.000
_cell.length_c   1.000
_cell.angle_alpha   90.00
_cell.angle_beta   90.00
_cell.angle_gamma   90.00
#
_symmetry.space_group_name_H-M   'P 1'
#
loop_
_entity.id
_entity.type
_entity.pdbx_description
1 polymer ?
#
loop_
_entity_poly.entity_id
_entity_poly.type
_entity_poly.pdbx_seq_one_letter_code
_entity_poly.pdbx_strand_id
1 'polypeptide(L)'
;MNNELLINIPTDFQKMNTLPEDPANSVAYGKQTQSSKCFLMMFPINNQNAMPYGNEKAVIDGIHGALADGQGLVEVKSGITKNQKRYIYSIVKSKLEPSGMQYILTMHIEMNDHSINIQSYFDEAGMTGFRDTSIMNKMINEGKITPPNMDGWFKDPYDENYKKGLLMNLSENVEYDAMFPQHPLSETRNFIKYVVENN
;
A
#
# COMPACT_ATOMS: atom_id res chain seq x y z
N MET A 1 -10.41 -23.24 20.09
CA MET A 1 -9.02 -22.81 20.10
C MET A 1 -8.98 -21.41 19.52
N ASN A 2 -8.59 -20.41 20.31
CA ASN A 2 -8.38 -19.06 19.76
C ASN A 2 -7.14 -19.13 18.86
N ASN A 3 -7.33 -19.24 17.56
CA ASN A 3 -6.27 -18.98 16.61
C ASN A 3 -6.02 -17.47 16.61
N GLU A 4 -5.22 -16.99 17.55
CA GLU A 4 -4.64 -15.66 17.42
C GLU A 4 -3.85 -15.64 16.11
N LEU A 5 -4.21 -14.70 15.24
CA LEU A 5 -3.40 -14.42 14.06
C LEU A 5 -2.03 -13.91 14.54
N LEU A 6 -1.04 -14.81 14.53
CA LEU A 6 0.30 -14.55 15.07
C LEU A 6 1.13 -13.70 14.09
N ILE A 7 0.64 -12.54 13.71
CA ILE A 7 1.40 -11.54 12.96
C ILE A 7 1.69 -10.37 13.89
N ASN A 8 2.96 -10.12 14.12
CA ASN A 8 3.42 -8.94 14.84
C ASN A 8 3.21 -7.69 14.00
N ILE A 9 2.52 -6.72 14.55
CA ILE A 9 2.30 -5.41 13.95
C ILE A 9 2.88 -4.31 14.86
N PRO A 10 3.14 -3.10 14.33
CA PRO A 10 3.62 -1.99 15.17
C PRO A 10 2.69 -1.71 16.35
N THR A 11 3.26 -1.37 17.50
CA THR A 11 2.53 -1.20 18.77
C THR A 11 1.68 0.07 18.83
N ASP A 12 1.83 0.98 17.89
CA ASP A 12 1.03 2.20 17.76
C ASP A 12 -0.29 1.98 17.01
N PHE A 13 -0.57 0.76 16.54
CA PHE A 13 -1.88 0.34 16.06
C PHE A 13 -2.78 -0.08 17.22
N GLN A 14 -3.96 0.50 17.30
CA GLN A 14 -4.96 0.21 18.32
C GLN A 14 -5.96 -0.83 17.81
N LYS A 15 -6.20 -1.89 18.59
CA LYS A 15 -7.18 -2.93 18.25
C LYS A 15 -8.58 -2.33 18.20
N MET A 16 -9.32 -2.70 17.17
CA MET A 16 -10.71 -2.30 16.93
C MET A 16 -11.63 -3.52 17.04
N ASN A 17 -12.91 -3.26 17.27
CA ASN A 17 -13.94 -4.31 17.17
C ASN A 17 -14.17 -4.67 15.70
N THR A 18 -14.31 -5.95 15.44
CA THR A 18 -14.78 -6.46 14.15
C THR A 18 -16.32 -6.49 14.12
N LEU A 19 -16.88 -6.42 12.92
CA LEU A 19 -18.31 -6.49 12.66
C LEU A 19 -18.73 -7.93 12.35
N PRO A 20 -20.03 -8.28 12.50
CA PRO A 20 -20.51 -9.62 12.17
C PRO A 20 -20.31 -10.03 10.71
N GLU A 21 -20.28 -9.08 9.78
CA GLU A 21 -20.06 -9.25 8.34
C GLU A 21 -18.57 -9.37 7.96
N ASP A 22 -17.64 -9.07 8.87
CA ASP A 22 -16.22 -9.21 8.61
C ASP A 22 -15.83 -10.68 8.39
N PRO A 23 -14.74 -10.94 7.65
CA PRO A 23 -14.26 -12.31 7.44
C PRO A 23 -14.07 -13.06 8.75
N ALA A 24 -14.40 -14.35 8.76
CA ALA A 24 -14.26 -15.19 9.94
C ALA A 24 -12.81 -15.17 10.46
N ASN A 25 -12.67 -15.11 11.78
CA ASN A 25 -11.37 -15.01 12.47
C ASN A 25 -10.55 -13.77 12.11
N SER A 26 -11.20 -12.69 11.66
CA SER A 26 -10.53 -11.42 11.41
C SER A 26 -10.17 -10.71 12.70
N VAL A 27 -9.12 -9.90 12.63
CA VAL A 27 -8.75 -8.90 13.62
C VAL A 27 -8.58 -7.57 12.93
N ALA A 28 -9.05 -6.50 13.57
CA ALA A 28 -9.00 -5.15 13.02
C ALA A 28 -8.19 -4.21 13.92
N TYR A 29 -7.52 -3.25 13.29
CA TYR A 29 -6.74 -2.23 13.98
C TYR A 29 -6.90 -0.89 13.28
N GLY A 30 -6.70 0.19 14.03
CA GLY A 30 -6.67 1.54 13.53
C GLY A 30 -5.44 2.28 14.02
N LYS A 31 -4.99 3.22 13.22
CA LYS A 31 -3.96 4.20 13.58
C LYS A 31 -4.28 5.55 12.95
N GLN A 32 -4.01 6.61 13.66
CA GLN A 32 -4.15 7.96 13.13
C GLN A 32 -2.94 8.79 13.51
N THR A 33 -2.41 9.54 12.54
CA THR A 33 -1.39 10.56 12.70
C THR A 33 -1.94 11.92 12.26
N GLN A 34 -1.07 12.92 12.19
CA GLN A 34 -1.46 14.23 11.68
C GLN A 34 -1.80 14.20 10.17
N SER A 35 -1.15 13.33 9.40
CA SER A 35 -1.25 13.32 7.93
C SER A 35 -1.83 12.02 7.37
N SER A 36 -2.17 11.05 8.22
CA SER A 36 -2.65 9.73 7.79
C SER A 36 -3.67 9.16 8.76
N LYS A 37 -4.69 8.48 8.21
CA LYS A 37 -5.57 7.57 8.96
C LYS A 37 -5.43 6.18 8.35
N CYS A 38 -5.22 5.19 9.20
CA CYS A 38 -5.13 3.81 8.76
C CYS A 38 -6.22 2.95 9.38
N PHE A 39 -6.87 2.15 8.56
CA PHE A 39 -7.63 0.98 8.96
C PHE A 39 -6.91 -0.26 8.44
N LEU A 40 -6.72 -1.25 9.29
CA LEU A 40 -6.04 -2.51 9.00
C LEU A 40 -6.93 -3.65 9.41
N MET A 41 -7.12 -4.62 8.53
CA MET A 41 -7.77 -5.90 8.83
C MET A 41 -6.86 -7.05 8.43
N MET A 42 -6.79 -8.06 9.27
CA MET A 42 -6.07 -9.31 8.99
C MET A 42 -7.00 -10.50 9.19
N PHE A 43 -6.95 -11.46 8.27
CA PHE A 43 -7.76 -12.68 8.32
C PHE A 43 -7.12 -13.83 7.54
N PRO A 44 -7.38 -15.08 7.93
CA PRO A 44 -6.89 -16.24 7.19
C PRO A 44 -7.64 -16.40 5.87
N ILE A 45 -6.91 -16.79 4.83
CA ILE A 45 -7.44 -17.19 3.53
C ILE A 45 -6.86 -18.54 3.12
N ASN A 46 -7.57 -19.26 2.24
CA ASN A 46 -7.01 -20.45 1.62
C ASN A 46 -5.82 -20.07 0.72
N ASN A 47 -4.75 -20.85 0.74
CA ASN A 47 -3.56 -20.63 -0.10
C ASN A 47 -3.88 -20.50 -1.59
N GLN A 48 -4.94 -21.14 -2.08
CA GLN A 48 -5.40 -21.02 -3.47
C GLN A 48 -5.94 -19.63 -3.81
N ASN A 49 -6.37 -18.87 -2.81
CA ASN A 49 -6.90 -17.52 -2.95
C ASN A 49 -5.82 -16.45 -2.73
N ALA A 50 -4.62 -16.84 -2.38
CA ALA A 50 -3.51 -15.92 -2.22
C ALA A 50 -2.97 -15.47 -3.59
N MET A 51 -2.40 -14.26 -3.62
CA MET A 51 -1.60 -13.82 -4.77
C MET A 51 -0.45 -14.82 -5.00
N PRO A 52 -0.05 -15.04 -6.26
CA PRO A 52 0.99 -16.02 -6.59
C PRO A 52 2.37 -15.57 -6.06
N TYR A 53 2.82 -16.19 -4.98
CA TYR A 53 4.12 -15.89 -4.35
C TYR A 53 5.27 -16.05 -5.35
N GLY A 54 6.11 -15.01 -5.44
CA GLY A 54 7.26 -14.99 -6.36
C GLY A 54 6.90 -14.76 -7.84
N ASN A 55 5.64 -14.45 -8.14
CA ASN A 55 5.19 -14.11 -9.50
C ASN A 55 4.56 -12.70 -9.52
N GLU A 56 5.40 -11.71 -9.29
CA GLU A 56 4.99 -10.29 -9.28
C GLU A 56 4.34 -9.87 -10.61
N LYS A 57 4.86 -10.40 -11.73
CA LYS A 57 4.31 -10.08 -13.05
C LYS A 57 2.83 -10.45 -13.17
N ALA A 58 2.44 -11.64 -12.72
CA ALA A 58 1.03 -12.05 -12.77
C ALA A 58 0.14 -11.15 -11.90
N VAL A 59 0.65 -10.67 -10.75
CA VAL A 59 -0.07 -9.71 -9.89
C VAL A 59 -0.19 -8.35 -10.57
N ILE A 60 0.87 -7.83 -11.17
CA ILE A 60 0.88 -6.56 -11.92
C ILE A 60 -0.13 -6.63 -13.06
N ASP A 61 -0.05 -7.66 -13.91
CA ASP A 61 -0.95 -7.86 -15.05
C ASP A 61 -2.43 -7.93 -14.60
N GLY A 62 -2.69 -8.65 -13.49
CA GLY A 62 -4.02 -8.76 -12.90
C GLY A 62 -4.55 -7.42 -12.39
N ILE A 63 -3.72 -6.65 -11.70
CA ILE A 63 -4.08 -5.31 -11.21
C ILE A 63 -4.34 -4.37 -12.39
N HIS A 64 -3.45 -4.29 -13.37
CA HIS A 64 -3.61 -3.46 -14.57
C HIS A 64 -4.92 -3.78 -15.32
N GLY A 65 -5.34 -5.05 -15.32
CA GLY A 65 -6.60 -5.47 -15.91
C GLY A 65 -7.85 -5.08 -15.11
N ALA A 66 -7.71 -4.82 -13.82
CA ALA A 66 -8.83 -4.58 -12.89
C ALA A 66 -8.94 -3.12 -12.40
N LEU A 67 -7.92 -2.27 -12.60
CA LEU A 67 -7.92 -0.88 -12.13
C LEU A 67 -9.08 -0.07 -12.75
N ALA A 68 -9.80 0.64 -11.88
CA ALA A 68 -10.76 1.67 -12.29
C ALA A 68 -10.04 3.01 -12.59
N ASP A 69 -10.73 3.93 -13.28
CA ASP A 69 -10.16 5.23 -13.70
C ASP A 69 -9.58 6.07 -12.56
N GLY A 70 -10.14 5.97 -11.36
CA GLY A 70 -9.66 6.68 -10.16
C GLY A 70 -8.58 5.93 -9.38
N GLN A 71 -8.06 4.82 -9.90
CA GLN A 71 -7.07 3.96 -9.23
C GLN A 71 -5.77 3.84 -10.03
N GLY A 72 -4.67 3.58 -9.33
CA GLY A 72 -3.36 3.38 -9.94
C GLY A 72 -2.46 2.44 -9.15
N LEU A 73 -1.62 1.69 -9.85
CA LEU A 73 -0.64 0.83 -9.26
C LEU A 73 0.57 1.63 -8.78
N VAL A 74 1.02 1.41 -7.55
CA VAL A 74 2.20 2.06 -6.98
C VAL A 74 3.34 1.07 -6.81
N GLU A 75 3.05 -0.11 -6.23
CA GLU A 75 4.13 -1.06 -5.92
C GLU A 75 3.59 -2.50 -5.84
N VAL A 76 4.36 -3.45 -6.36
CA VAL A 76 4.20 -4.90 -6.14
C VAL A 76 5.56 -5.47 -5.81
N LYS A 77 5.68 -6.19 -4.71
CA LYS A 77 6.92 -6.92 -4.36
C LYS A 77 6.59 -8.22 -3.64
N SER A 78 7.50 -9.16 -3.77
CA SER A 78 7.50 -10.41 -3.02
C SER A 78 8.86 -10.64 -2.35
N GLY A 79 8.89 -11.56 -1.40
CA GLY A 79 10.12 -11.90 -0.69
C GLY A 79 9.87 -12.91 0.43
N ILE A 80 10.79 -12.90 1.38
CA ILE A 80 10.79 -13.80 2.54
C ILE A 80 10.90 -12.96 3.80
N THR A 81 10.03 -13.20 4.79
CA THR A 81 10.08 -12.55 6.11
C THR A 81 11.27 -13.07 6.93
N LYS A 82 11.56 -12.42 8.05
CA LYS A 82 12.61 -12.85 8.98
C LYS A 82 12.42 -14.30 9.44
N ASN A 83 11.20 -14.76 9.62
CA ASN A 83 10.86 -16.13 10.01
C ASN A 83 10.68 -17.09 8.83
N GLN A 84 11.28 -16.78 7.68
CA GLN A 84 11.32 -17.62 6.47
C GLN A 84 9.93 -17.92 5.88
N LYS A 85 8.95 -16.99 6.04
CA LYS A 85 7.65 -17.08 5.39
C LYS A 85 7.66 -16.31 4.08
N ARG A 86 7.14 -16.90 2.99
CA ARG A 86 6.97 -16.17 1.73
C ARG A 86 5.91 -15.09 1.91
N TYR A 87 6.14 -13.92 1.33
CA TYR A 87 5.13 -12.88 1.23
C TYR A 87 5.07 -12.30 -0.18
N ILE A 88 3.93 -11.71 -0.47
CA ILE A 88 3.73 -10.87 -1.66
C ILE A 88 2.76 -9.76 -1.28
N TYR A 89 2.99 -8.54 -1.78
CA TYR A 89 2.07 -7.43 -1.58
C TYR A 89 1.90 -6.58 -2.82
N SER A 90 0.80 -5.84 -2.85
CA SER A 90 0.55 -4.73 -3.77
C SER A 90 0.13 -3.49 -3.01
N ILE A 91 0.54 -2.32 -3.52
CA ILE A 91 0.02 -1.01 -3.12
C ILE A 91 -0.68 -0.41 -4.33
N VAL A 92 -1.97 -0.16 -4.18
CA VAL A 92 -2.80 0.54 -5.16
C VAL A 92 -3.22 1.86 -4.54
N LYS A 93 -3.19 2.94 -5.30
CA LYS A 93 -3.75 4.21 -4.85
C LYS A 93 -5.14 4.46 -5.43
N SER A 94 -5.96 5.21 -4.72
CA SER A 94 -7.29 5.63 -5.10
C SER A 94 -7.54 7.07 -4.66
N LYS A 95 -8.29 7.83 -5.46
CA LYS A 95 -8.70 9.18 -5.05
C LYS A 95 -9.68 9.10 -3.89
N LEU A 96 -9.52 10.01 -2.93
CA LEU A 96 -10.48 10.26 -1.87
C LEU A 96 -11.34 11.49 -2.21
N GLU A 97 -12.62 11.40 -1.94
CA GLU A 97 -13.53 12.54 -2.02
C GLU A 97 -13.62 13.22 -0.64
N PRO A 98 -13.62 14.55 -0.54
CA PRO A 98 -13.49 15.51 -1.64
C PRO A 98 -12.05 15.79 -2.07
N SER A 99 -11.05 15.29 -1.37
CA SER A 99 -9.63 15.48 -1.70
C SER A 99 -8.73 14.46 -1.02
N GLY A 100 -7.54 14.24 -1.56
CA GLY A 100 -6.51 13.37 -1.01
C GLY A 100 -6.39 12.04 -1.74
N MET A 101 -5.47 11.22 -1.24
CA MET A 101 -5.19 9.87 -1.72
C MET A 101 -5.39 8.84 -0.62
N GLN A 102 -5.94 7.71 -0.99
CA GLN A 102 -5.91 6.47 -0.22
C GLN A 102 -4.87 5.53 -0.84
N TYR A 103 -4.02 4.93 -0.01
CA TYR A 103 -3.12 3.85 -0.41
C TYR A 103 -3.63 2.55 0.19
N ILE A 104 -3.99 1.63 -0.70
CA ILE A 104 -4.59 0.34 -0.37
C ILE A 104 -3.48 -0.70 -0.43
N LEU A 105 -3.14 -1.28 0.71
CA LEU A 105 -2.22 -2.41 0.80
C LEU A 105 -3.02 -3.70 0.82
N THR A 106 -2.68 -4.61 -0.07
CA THR A 106 -3.04 -6.03 0.04
C THR A 106 -1.75 -6.82 0.17
N MET A 107 -1.55 -7.50 1.30
CA MET A 107 -0.36 -8.30 1.55
C MET A 107 -0.76 -9.71 1.98
N HIS A 108 -0.17 -10.71 1.37
CA HIS A 108 -0.34 -12.10 1.76
C HIS A 108 0.95 -12.65 2.35
N ILE A 109 0.83 -13.36 3.47
CA ILE A 109 1.95 -14.07 4.12
C ILE A 109 1.58 -15.55 4.16
N GLU A 110 2.43 -16.39 3.58
CA GLU A 110 2.23 -17.83 3.54
C GLU A 110 2.45 -18.44 4.93
N MET A 111 1.47 -19.21 5.38
CA MET A 111 1.57 -20.06 6.55
C MET A 111 1.63 -21.53 6.08
N ASN A 112 1.60 -22.48 7.01
CA ASN A 112 1.77 -23.90 6.63
C ASN A 112 0.58 -24.44 5.80
N ASP A 113 -0.64 -24.12 6.20
CA ASP A 113 -1.89 -24.67 5.65
C ASP A 113 -2.83 -23.58 5.07
N HIS A 114 -2.52 -22.32 5.31
CA HIS A 114 -3.31 -21.17 4.86
C HIS A 114 -2.38 -19.97 4.60
N SER A 115 -2.92 -18.87 4.15
CA SER A 115 -2.24 -17.59 4.12
C SER A 115 -2.95 -16.58 5.00
N ILE A 116 -2.22 -15.62 5.54
CA ILE A 116 -2.81 -14.45 6.19
C ILE A 116 -2.93 -13.36 5.14
N ASN A 117 -4.14 -12.87 4.92
CA ASN A 117 -4.40 -11.63 4.19
C ASN A 117 -4.32 -10.46 5.16
N ILE A 118 -3.50 -9.48 4.81
CA ILE A 118 -3.42 -8.16 5.46
C ILE A 118 -3.97 -7.16 4.44
N GLN A 119 -5.16 -6.63 4.75
CA GLN A 119 -5.81 -5.60 3.96
C GLN A 119 -5.78 -4.31 4.76
N SER A 120 -5.21 -3.24 4.19
CA SER A 120 -5.21 -1.95 4.88
C SER A 120 -5.45 -0.79 3.94
N TYR A 121 -6.03 0.26 4.50
CA TYR A 121 -6.38 1.50 3.85
C TYR A 121 -5.69 2.63 4.61
N PHE A 122 -4.74 3.30 3.96
CA PHE A 122 -4.04 4.44 4.49
C PHE A 122 -4.53 5.69 3.77
N ASP A 123 -5.35 6.47 4.45
CA ASP A 123 -5.98 7.67 3.90
C ASP A 123 -5.12 8.89 4.20
N GLU A 124 -4.96 9.75 3.22
CA GLU A 124 -4.39 11.08 3.44
C GLU A 124 -5.32 11.91 4.34
N ALA A 125 -4.74 12.57 5.33
CA ALA A 125 -5.46 13.39 6.30
C ALA A 125 -4.76 14.74 6.50
N GLY A 126 -5.49 15.70 7.09
CA GLY A 126 -4.97 17.05 7.33
C GLY A 126 -4.71 17.81 6.03
N MET A 127 -3.47 18.19 5.77
CA MET A 127 -3.08 18.92 4.55
C MET A 127 -2.81 17.92 3.40
N THR A 128 -3.85 17.63 2.62
CA THR A 128 -3.77 16.72 1.49
C THR A 128 -2.94 17.30 0.33
N GLY A 129 -2.24 16.43 -0.44
CA GLY A 129 -1.41 16.82 -1.58
C GLY A 129 -0.11 17.56 -1.24
N PHE A 130 0.25 17.67 0.04
CA PHE A 130 1.45 18.40 0.46
C PHE A 130 2.74 17.75 -0.05
N ARG A 131 2.85 16.42 -0.01
CA ARG A 131 3.98 15.67 -0.56
C ARG A 131 4.13 15.91 -2.07
N ASP A 132 3.04 15.78 -2.81
CA ASP A 132 3.03 15.95 -4.27
C ASP A 132 3.47 17.35 -4.66
N THR A 133 2.86 18.37 -4.06
CA THR A 133 3.17 19.78 -4.34
C THR A 133 4.63 20.12 -4.00
N SER A 134 5.12 19.62 -2.86
CA SER A 134 6.49 19.89 -2.43
C SER A 134 7.53 19.30 -3.39
N ILE A 135 7.34 18.03 -3.80
CA ILE A 135 8.27 17.37 -4.73
C ILE A 135 8.12 17.92 -6.14
N MET A 136 6.90 18.22 -6.58
CA MET A 136 6.66 18.87 -7.87
C MET A 136 7.42 20.19 -7.99
N ASN A 137 7.30 21.06 -7.00
CA ASN A 137 8.03 22.33 -6.97
C ASN A 137 9.55 22.14 -7.02
N LYS A 138 10.06 21.15 -6.25
CA LYS A 138 11.48 20.77 -6.31
C LYS A 138 11.91 20.36 -7.71
N MET A 139 11.14 19.48 -8.39
CA MET A 139 11.44 18.99 -9.74
C MET A 139 11.39 20.09 -10.79
N ILE A 140 10.45 21.02 -10.67
CA ILE A 140 10.38 22.21 -11.56
C ILE A 140 11.62 23.11 -11.36
N ASN A 141 11.98 23.40 -10.13
CA ASN A 141 13.16 24.22 -9.80
C ASN A 141 14.48 23.59 -10.26
N GLU A 142 14.55 22.25 -10.27
CA GLU A 142 15.71 21.50 -10.78
C GLU A 142 15.66 21.32 -12.33
N GLY A 143 14.66 21.82 -13.01
CA GLY A 143 14.49 21.69 -14.47
C GLY A 143 14.20 20.26 -14.95
N LYS A 144 13.78 19.37 -14.05
CA LYS A 144 13.44 17.97 -14.36
C LYS A 144 12.03 17.82 -14.92
N ILE A 145 11.15 18.77 -14.65
CA ILE A 145 9.78 18.82 -15.12
C ILE A 145 9.52 20.23 -15.66
N THR A 146 8.85 20.32 -16.81
CA THR A 146 8.54 21.59 -17.44
C THR A 146 7.03 21.79 -17.52
N PRO A 147 6.45 22.77 -16.80
CA PRO A 147 5.08 23.21 -17.02
C PRO A 147 4.87 23.78 -18.44
N PRO A 148 3.66 23.68 -19.03
CA PRO A 148 2.45 23.12 -18.46
C PRO A 148 2.30 21.60 -18.67
N ASN A 149 3.12 20.96 -19.49
CA ASN A 149 2.90 19.58 -19.93
C ASN A 149 3.18 18.55 -18.84
N MET A 150 3.98 18.91 -17.83
CA MET A 150 4.37 18.01 -16.73
C MET A 150 4.99 16.70 -17.23
N ASP A 151 5.72 16.74 -18.34
CA ASP A 151 6.36 15.58 -18.94
C ASP A 151 7.30 14.90 -17.94
N GLY A 152 7.15 13.57 -17.79
CA GLY A 152 7.91 12.77 -16.84
C GLY A 152 7.39 12.77 -15.41
N TRP A 153 6.39 13.59 -15.04
CA TRP A 153 5.80 13.58 -13.69
C TRP A 153 5.00 12.32 -13.41
N PHE A 154 4.23 11.84 -14.38
CA PHE A 154 3.40 10.65 -14.25
C PHE A 154 3.94 9.50 -15.09
N LYS A 155 4.05 8.32 -14.49
CA LYS A 155 4.39 7.08 -15.18
C LYS A 155 3.87 5.86 -14.42
N ASP A 156 3.59 4.78 -15.16
CA ASP A 156 3.41 3.48 -14.53
C ASP A 156 4.79 2.94 -14.07
N PRO A 157 4.88 2.35 -12.86
CA PRO A 157 6.16 1.87 -12.34
C PRO A 157 6.71 0.61 -13.05
N TYR A 158 5.88 -0.08 -13.84
CA TYR A 158 6.21 -1.38 -14.45
C TYR A 158 6.10 -1.42 -15.97
N ASP A 159 5.31 -0.52 -16.58
CA ASP A 159 5.13 -0.46 -18.04
C ASP A 159 5.03 1.00 -18.51
N GLU A 160 6.06 1.47 -19.21
CA GLU A 160 6.11 2.84 -19.74
C GLU A 160 4.99 3.14 -20.75
N ASN A 161 4.42 2.10 -21.36
CA ASN A 161 3.32 2.22 -22.32
C ASN A 161 1.94 2.20 -21.68
N TYR A 162 1.84 1.81 -20.41
CA TYR A 162 0.58 1.82 -19.68
C TYR A 162 0.16 3.26 -19.34
N LYS A 163 -1.05 3.64 -19.79
CA LYS A 163 -1.56 5.01 -19.66
C LYS A 163 -2.96 5.10 -19.04
N LYS A 164 -3.46 3.99 -18.49
CA LYS A 164 -4.80 3.94 -17.92
C LYS A 164 -4.77 4.27 -16.42
N GLY A 165 -5.92 4.74 -15.93
CA GLY A 165 -6.12 5.01 -14.51
C GLY A 165 -5.28 6.17 -13.96
N LEU A 166 -5.00 6.15 -12.68
CA LEU A 166 -4.25 7.17 -11.96
C LEU A 166 -2.77 6.77 -11.85
N LEU A 167 -1.98 7.16 -12.84
CA LEU A 167 -0.55 6.79 -12.86
C LEU A 167 0.19 7.26 -11.60
N MET A 168 1.20 6.49 -11.20
CA MET A 168 2.16 6.88 -10.16
C MET A 168 2.83 8.20 -10.56
N ASN A 169 3.06 9.10 -9.60
CA ASN A 169 3.83 10.32 -9.82
C ASN A 169 5.21 10.25 -9.16
N LEU A 170 6.12 11.15 -9.53
CA LEU A 170 7.50 11.13 -9.02
C LEU A 170 7.60 11.32 -7.50
N SER A 171 6.65 12.01 -6.86
CA SER A 171 6.66 12.17 -5.40
C SER A 171 6.50 10.85 -4.66
N GLU A 172 5.88 9.86 -5.30
CA GLU A 172 5.60 8.54 -4.72
C GLU A 172 6.81 7.59 -4.75
N ASN A 173 7.94 8.02 -5.29
CA ASN A 173 9.19 7.26 -5.19
C ASN A 173 9.62 7.12 -3.72
N VAL A 174 10.16 5.93 -3.40
CA VAL A 174 10.57 5.56 -2.03
C VAL A 174 11.62 6.51 -1.43
N GLU A 175 12.44 7.14 -2.25
CA GLU A 175 13.48 8.09 -1.82
C GLU A 175 12.93 9.30 -1.05
N TYR A 176 11.63 9.62 -1.23
CA TYR A 176 10.98 10.74 -0.55
C TYR A 176 10.26 10.34 0.75
N ASP A 177 10.21 9.06 1.08
CA ASP A 177 9.48 8.60 2.28
C ASP A 177 10.06 9.20 3.57
N ALA A 178 11.39 9.33 3.65
CA ALA A 178 12.05 9.94 4.80
C ALA A 178 11.73 11.44 4.99
N MET A 179 11.38 12.15 3.91
CA MET A 179 10.97 13.56 3.97
C MET A 179 9.52 13.73 4.45
N PHE A 180 8.69 12.71 4.27
CA PHE A 180 7.27 12.71 4.61
C PHE A 180 6.90 11.46 5.42
N PRO A 181 7.47 11.25 6.62
CA PRO A 181 7.36 9.98 7.34
C PRO A 181 5.92 9.66 7.80
N GLN A 182 5.06 10.67 7.95
CA GLN A 182 3.65 10.49 8.32
C GLN A 182 2.70 10.52 7.13
N HIS A 183 3.21 10.61 5.89
CA HIS A 183 2.39 10.50 4.69
C HIS A 183 1.89 9.05 4.54
N PRO A 184 0.62 8.81 4.12
CA PRO A 184 0.05 7.47 4.09
C PRO A 184 0.87 6.45 3.30
N LEU A 185 1.48 6.83 2.16
CA LEU A 185 2.34 5.92 1.41
C LEU A 185 3.61 5.53 2.19
N SER A 186 4.24 6.49 2.86
CA SER A 186 5.42 6.23 3.70
C SER A 186 5.07 5.34 4.89
N GLU A 187 3.91 5.58 5.51
CA GLU A 187 3.39 4.75 6.59
C GLU A 187 3.07 3.33 6.11
N THR A 188 2.50 3.17 4.92
CA THR A 188 2.25 1.86 4.29
C THR A 188 3.55 1.08 4.14
N ARG A 189 4.60 1.70 3.58
CA ARG A 189 5.91 1.06 3.38
C ARG A 189 6.60 0.75 4.71
N ASN A 190 6.52 1.64 5.69
CA ASN A 190 7.05 1.40 7.03
C ASN A 190 6.33 0.25 7.74
N PHE A 191 5.01 0.13 7.57
CA PHE A 191 4.22 -0.99 8.07
C PHE A 191 4.67 -2.31 7.42
N ILE A 192 4.80 -2.36 6.10
CA ILE A 192 5.29 -3.54 5.37
C ILE A 192 6.67 -3.95 5.88
N LYS A 193 7.60 -2.99 5.96
CA LYS A 193 8.95 -3.22 6.48
C LYS A 193 8.91 -3.83 7.88
N TYR A 194 8.12 -3.25 8.78
CA TYR A 194 7.98 -3.78 10.14
C TYR A 194 7.47 -5.23 10.14
N VAL A 195 6.42 -5.51 9.36
CA VAL A 195 5.86 -6.86 9.26
C VAL A 195 6.90 -7.85 8.75
N VAL A 196 7.63 -7.51 7.70
CA VAL A 196 8.67 -8.38 7.10
C VAL A 196 9.83 -8.65 8.08
N GLU A 197 10.25 -7.64 8.83
CA GLU A 197 11.40 -7.72 9.75
C GLU A 197 11.05 -8.37 11.11
N ASN A 198 9.77 -8.50 11.47
CA ASN A 198 9.36 -8.99 12.79
C ASN A 198 8.48 -10.27 12.75
N ASN A 199 8.30 -10.87 11.55
CA ASN A 199 7.52 -12.11 11.38
C ASN A 199 8.26 -13.19 10.60
#